data_8882a9d02a5b4ceb2fecd04521b1a36d
#
_entry.id   8882a9d02a5b4ceb2fecd04521b1a36d
#
_cell.length_a   1.000
_cell.length_b   1.000
_cell.length_c   1.000
_cell.angle_alpha   90.00
_cell.angle_beta   90.00
_cell.angle_gamma   90.00
#
_symmetry.space_group_name_H-M   'P 1'
#
loop_
_entity.id
_entity.type
_entity.pdbx_description
1 polymer ?
#
loop_
_entity_poly.entity_id
_entity_poly.type
_entity_poly.pdbx_seq_one_letter_code
_entity_poly.pdbx_strand_id
1 'polypeptide(L)'
;MNNREKSKIIIRILNKTYPKVPIPLNYKNTFTLLVSVLLSAQCTDVNVNNVTKSIYPRYNKPKHFVKLGRKKIESLIKRIGIFRIKAKSIFYLSKTLIEKHKGKVPNTYEELEQLPGVGHKTASVVMSQGFGYPAFPVDTHIHRLAQRWGLTNGKSVVQTEEDLKKIFPKKFWNKLHLQIIWYGSCLLYTSDAADEKYR
;
A
#
# COMPACT_ATOMS: atom_id res chain seq x y z
N MET A 1 -20.52 -10.74 21.56
CA MET A 1 -20.77 -9.98 20.31
C MET A 1 -20.19 -10.77 19.15
N ASN A 2 -21.00 -11.06 18.16
CA ASN A 2 -20.56 -11.83 16.98
C ASN A 2 -19.84 -10.93 15.94
N ASN A 3 -19.14 -11.53 14.96
CA ASN A 3 -18.36 -10.78 13.97
C ASN A 3 -19.21 -9.85 13.10
N ARG A 4 -20.49 -10.19 12.85
CA ARG A 4 -21.42 -9.36 12.09
C ARG A 4 -21.80 -8.07 12.85
N GLU A 5 -21.97 -8.16 14.15
CA GLU A 5 -22.23 -7.00 15.02
C GLU A 5 -21.00 -6.13 15.13
N LYS A 6 -19.81 -6.74 15.36
CA LYS A 6 -18.53 -6.05 15.39
C LYS A 6 -18.29 -5.26 14.09
N SER A 7 -18.51 -5.87 12.92
CA SER A 7 -18.31 -5.21 11.64
C SER A 7 -19.18 -3.97 11.45
N LYS A 8 -20.46 -4.04 11.85
CA LYS A 8 -21.37 -2.89 11.77
C LYS A 8 -20.90 -1.72 12.65
N ILE A 9 -20.45 -2.03 13.87
CA ILE A 9 -19.94 -1.02 14.81
C ILE A 9 -18.66 -0.38 14.27
N ILE A 10 -17.71 -1.19 13.79
CA ILE A 10 -16.43 -0.72 13.22
C ILE A 10 -16.69 0.17 12.02
N ILE A 11 -17.54 -0.26 11.07
CA ILE A 11 -17.91 0.55 9.90
C ILE A 11 -18.51 1.88 10.33
N ARG A 12 -19.41 1.90 11.30
CA ARG A 12 -20.07 3.12 11.80
C ARG A 12 -19.06 4.06 12.43
N ILE A 13 -18.19 3.55 13.32
CA ILE A 13 -17.17 4.35 14.01
C ILE A 13 -16.19 4.93 12.99
N LEU A 14 -15.61 4.09 12.12
CA LEU A 14 -14.62 4.52 11.13
C LEU A 14 -15.21 5.51 10.13
N ASN A 15 -16.48 5.35 9.70
CA ASN A 15 -17.14 6.30 8.83
C ASN A 15 -17.43 7.65 9.52
N LYS A 16 -17.69 7.65 10.84
CA LYS A 16 -17.87 8.87 11.62
C LYS A 16 -16.54 9.59 11.82
N THR A 17 -15.48 8.85 12.17
CA THR A 17 -14.17 9.43 12.50
C THR A 17 -13.36 9.81 11.25
N TYR A 18 -13.44 8.97 10.21
CA TYR A 18 -12.70 9.13 8.95
C TYR A 18 -13.66 9.07 7.73
N PRO A 19 -14.54 10.06 7.56
CA PRO A 19 -15.54 10.04 6.47
C PRO A 19 -14.90 10.05 5.09
N LYS A 20 -13.76 10.73 4.95
CA LYS A 20 -12.93 10.79 3.73
C LYS A 20 -11.48 10.50 4.12
N VAL A 21 -10.88 9.51 3.47
CA VAL A 21 -9.48 9.12 3.69
C VAL A 21 -8.75 9.18 2.36
N PRO A 22 -7.79 10.09 2.19
CA PRO A 22 -6.96 10.11 1.00
C PRO A 22 -5.97 8.93 1.02
N ILE A 23 -5.52 8.55 -0.18
CA ILE A 23 -4.39 7.64 -0.31
C ILE A 23 -3.16 8.39 0.23
N PRO A 24 -2.37 7.79 1.14
CA PRO A 24 -1.26 8.50 1.79
C PRO A 24 -0.09 8.76 0.84
N LEU A 25 0.02 8.02 -0.27
CA LEU A 25 1.10 8.12 -1.25
C LEU A 25 0.73 9.07 -2.39
N ASN A 26 1.67 9.95 -2.77
CA ASN A 26 1.53 10.78 -3.96
C ASN A 26 1.80 9.97 -5.24
N TYR A 27 0.93 10.15 -6.23
CA TYR A 27 1.08 9.56 -7.56
C TYR A 27 0.38 10.42 -8.63
N LYS A 28 0.70 10.17 -9.90
CA LYS A 28 0.10 10.87 -11.06
C LYS A 28 -0.75 9.93 -11.94
N ASN A 29 -0.42 8.65 -11.94
CA ASN A 29 -1.09 7.61 -12.72
C ASN A 29 -0.83 6.24 -12.07
N THR A 30 -1.43 5.18 -12.60
CA THR A 30 -1.32 3.82 -12.05
C THR A 30 0.13 3.32 -12.01
N PHE A 31 0.99 3.69 -12.96
CA PHE A 31 2.40 3.33 -12.93
C PHE A 31 3.13 4.01 -11.77
N THR A 32 2.94 5.31 -11.55
CA THR A 32 3.57 6.01 -10.42
C THR A 32 2.98 5.57 -9.08
N LEU A 33 1.71 5.17 -9.03
CA LEU A 33 1.13 4.50 -7.85
C LEU A 33 1.88 3.20 -7.54
N LEU A 34 2.04 2.32 -8.54
CA LEU A 34 2.77 1.07 -8.39
C LEU A 34 4.20 1.30 -7.89
N VAL A 35 4.90 2.29 -8.45
CA VAL A 35 6.25 2.68 -8.00
C VAL A 35 6.22 3.21 -6.56
N SER A 36 5.27 4.08 -6.20
CA SER A 36 5.15 4.61 -4.84
C SER A 36 4.89 3.52 -3.81
N VAL A 37 4.00 2.56 -4.11
CA VAL A 37 3.72 1.42 -3.23
C VAL A 37 4.95 0.51 -3.09
N LEU A 38 5.72 0.28 -4.15
CA LEU A 38 6.98 -0.46 -4.08
C LEU A 38 8.01 0.29 -3.20
N LEU A 39 8.07 1.61 -3.31
CA LEU A 39 8.98 2.44 -2.51
C LEU A 39 8.56 2.49 -1.04
N SER A 40 7.29 2.37 -0.69
CA SER A 40 6.80 2.43 0.69
C SER A 40 7.10 1.16 1.52
N ALA A 41 7.50 0.06 0.90
CA ALA A 41 7.93 -1.12 1.62
C ALA A 41 9.12 -0.78 2.56
N GLN A 42 8.94 -0.95 3.88
CA GLN A 42 9.93 -0.58 4.90
C GLN A 42 10.38 0.89 4.82
N CYS A 43 9.45 1.80 4.49
CA CYS A 43 9.72 3.23 4.42
C CYS A 43 8.43 4.00 4.71
N THR A 44 8.53 5.13 5.38
CA THR A 44 7.36 5.97 5.67
C THR A 44 6.82 6.62 4.39
N ASP A 45 5.50 6.77 4.30
CA ASP A 45 4.84 7.43 3.17
C ASP A 45 5.31 8.87 2.99
N VAL A 46 5.57 9.57 4.10
CA VAL A 46 6.14 10.94 4.09
C VAL A 46 7.48 10.97 3.37
N ASN A 47 8.39 10.03 3.66
CA ASN A 47 9.70 9.97 3.01
C ASN A 47 9.56 9.62 1.52
N VAL A 48 8.67 8.68 1.18
CA VAL A 48 8.37 8.34 -0.23
C VAL A 48 7.85 9.57 -0.96
N ASN A 49 6.89 10.30 -0.39
CA ASN A 49 6.31 11.50 -0.98
C ASN A 49 7.36 12.60 -1.20
N ASN A 50 8.24 12.83 -0.22
CA ASN A 50 9.32 13.81 -0.33
C ASN A 50 10.27 13.49 -1.48
N VAL A 51 10.62 12.21 -1.68
CA VAL A 51 11.50 11.77 -2.77
C VAL A 51 10.78 11.84 -4.12
N THR A 52 9.56 11.34 -4.20
CA THR A 52 8.81 11.23 -5.46
C THR A 52 8.32 12.58 -5.98
N LYS A 53 8.15 13.59 -5.12
CA LYS A 53 7.76 14.95 -5.46
C LYS A 53 8.67 15.56 -6.55
N SER A 54 9.97 15.30 -6.51
CA SER A 54 10.94 15.77 -7.49
C SER A 54 11.04 14.87 -8.74
N ILE A 55 10.63 13.61 -8.65
CA ILE A 55 10.79 12.60 -9.70
C ILE A 55 9.60 12.62 -10.67
N TYR A 56 8.37 12.52 -10.16
CA TYR A 56 7.17 12.31 -10.98
C TYR A 56 6.79 13.46 -11.94
N PRO A 57 7.13 14.73 -11.72
CA PRO A 57 6.94 15.77 -12.72
C PRO A 57 7.66 15.48 -14.03
N ARG A 58 8.86 14.85 -13.97
CA ARG A 58 9.72 14.55 -15.12
C ARG A 58 9.62 13.10 -15.59
N TYR A 59 9.45 12.15 -14.64
CA TYR A 59 9.53 10.71 -14.90
C TYR A 59 8.28 10.01 -14.38
N ASN A 60 7.27 9.82 -15.23
CA ASN A 60 5.97 9.27 -14.86
C ASN A 60 5.48 8.12 -15.77
N LYS A 61 6.36 7.59 -16.63
CA LYS A 61 6.07 6.48 -17.54
C LYS A 61 7.20 5.44 -17.47
N PRO A 62 6.94 4.15 -17.71
CA PRO A 62 7.97 3.10 -17.71
C PRO A 62 9.17 3.42 -18.59
N LYS A 63 8.95 3.96 -19.80
CA LYS A 63 10.02 4.34 -20.73
C LYS A 63 11.01 5.36 -20.14
N HIS A 64 10.55 6.24 -19.26
CA HIS A 64 11.44 7.23 -18.62
C HIS A 64 12.42 6.52 -17.66
N PHE A 65 11.94 5.54 -16.88
CA PHE A 65 12.79 4.81 -15.93
C PHE A 65 13.77 3.88 -16.62
N VAL A 66 13.37 3.25 -17.73
CA VAL A 66 14.32 2.46 -18.56
C VAL A 66 15.40 3.36 -19.14
N LYS A 67 15.05 4.56 -19.67
CA LYS A 67 16.00 5.52 -20.22
C LYS A 67 16.97 6.06 -19.14
N LEU A 68 16.50 6.26 -17.91
CA LEU A 68 17.36 6.69 -16.79
C LEU A 68 18.43 5.64 -16.46
N GLY A 69 18.12 4.36 -16.59
CA GLY A 69 18.97 3.27 -16.18
C GLY A 69 19.05 3.12 -14.65
N ARG A 70 19.46 1.93 -14.21
CA ARG A 70 19.46 1.54 -12.79
C ARG A 70 20.26 2.49 -11.90
N LYS A 71 21.49 2.86 -12.28
CA LYS A 71 22.38 3.73 -11.47
C LYS A 71 21.75 5.12 -11.20
N LYS A 72 21.07 5.68 -12.19
CA LYS A 72 20.39 6.98 -12.02
C LYS A 72 19.15 6.86 -11.15
N ILE A 73 18.37 5.77 -11.27
CA ILE A 73 17.25 5.49 -10.36
C ILE A 73 17.77 5.38 -8.92
N GLU A 74 18.85 4.61 -8.68
CA GLU A 74 19.47 4.50 -7.36
C GLU A 74 19.81 5.89 -6.76
N SER A 75 20.43 6.75 -7.56
CA SER A 75 20.75 8.12 -7.14
C SER A 75 19.50 8.93 -6.76
N LEU A 76 18.42 8.83 -7.55
CA LEU A 76 17.18 9.55 -7.30
C LEU A 76 16.47 9.12 -6.02
N ILE A 77 16.52 7.83 -5.69
CA ILE A 77 15.83 7.27 -4.53
C ILE A 77 16.76 6.94 -3.35
N LYS A 78 17.97 7.51 -3.31
CA LYS A 78 19.02 7.21 -2.31
C LYS A 78 18.54 7.37 -0.86
N ARG A 79 17.56 8.26 -0.61
CA ARG A 79 16.98 8.49 0.72
C ARG A 79 15.96 7.41 1.16
N ILE A 80 15.61 6.49 0.27
CA ILE A 80 14.67 5.39 0.55
C ILE A 80 15.44 4.19 1.10
N GLY A 81 14.96 3.56 2.16
CA GLY A 81 15.55 2.32 2.67
C GLY A 81 15.67 1.24 1.59
N ILE A 82 16.75 0.44 1.64
CA ILE A 82 17.05 -0.62 0.65
C ILE A 82 16.97 -0.16 -0.82
N PHE A 83 17.36 1.09 -1.08
CA PHE A 83 17.18 1.77 -2.37
C PHE A 83 17.78 1.03 -3.56
N ARG A 84 18.92 0.30 -3.38
CA ARG A 84 19.56 -0.46 -4.47
C ARG A 84 18.67 -1.59 -4.99
N ILE A 85 18.02 -2.32 -4.08
CA ILE A 85 17.07 -3.41 -4.43
C ILE A 85 15.84 -2.81 -5.08
N LYS A 86 15.28 -1.74 -4.52
CA LYS A 86 14.12 -1.03 -5.07
C LYS A 86 14.40 -0.45 -6.45
N ALA A 87 15.56 0.16 -6.66
CA ALA A 87 15.96 0.66 -7.98
C ALA A 87 16.08 -0.46 -9.02
N LYS A 88 16.67 -1.60 -8.63
CA LYS A 88 16.70 -2.81 -9.48
C LYS A 88 15.29 -3.24 -9.85
N SER A 89 14.40 -3.36 -8.86
CA SER A 89 13.00 -3.76 -9.09
C SER A 89 12.28 -2.78 -10.00
N ILE A 90 12.38 -1.46 -9.77
CA ILE A 90 11.74 -0.43 -10.60
C ILE A 90 12.25 -0.47 -12.05
N PHE A 91 13.55 -0.64 -12.25
CA PHE A 91 14.13 -0.73 -13.58
C PHE A 91 13.60 -1.93 -14.36
N TYR A 92 13.67 -3.13 -13.78
CA TYR A 92 13.21 -4.35 -14.45
C TYR A 92 11.67 -4.40 -14.58
N LEU A 93 10.92 -3.95 -13.58
CA LEU A 93 9.47 -3.76 -13.67
C LEU A 93 9.11 -2.86 -14.87
N SER A 94 9.79 -1.72 -15.00
CA SER A 94 9.56 -0.80 -16.12
C SER A 94 9.87 -1.42 -17.47
N LYS A 95 10.94 -2.22 -17.54
CA LYS A 95 11.32 -2.99 -18.74
C LYS A 95 10.26 -4.03 -19.09
N THR A 96 9.84 -4.83 -18.10
CA THR A 96 8.77 -5.84 -18.28
C THR A 96 7.45 -5.22 -18.74
N LEU A 97 7.07 -4.06 -18.16
CA LEU A 97 5.86 -3.36 -18.59
C LEU A 97 5.93 -2.94 -20.07
N ILE A 98 7.08 -2.49 -20.55
CA ILE A 98 7.25 -2.13 -21.97
C ILE A 98 7.17 -3.38 -22.85
N GLU A 99 7.90 -4.43 -22.50
CA GLU A 99 8.06 -5.63 -23.33
C GLU A 99 6.78 -6.49 -23.38
N LYS A 100 6.10 -6.64 -22.24
CA LYS A 100 4.96 -7.57 -22.12
C LYS A 100 3.59 -6.88 -22.06
N HIS A 101 3.52 -5.64 -21.59
CA HIS A 101 2.26 -4.95 -21.29
C HIS A 101 2.11 -3.62 -22.05
N LYS A 102 2.87 -3.40 -23.14
CA LYS A 102 2.79 -2.18 -23.99
C LYS A 102 2.93 -0.88 -23.18
N GLY A 103 3.72 -0.92 -22.10
CA GLY A 103 3.96 0.22 -21.20
C GLY A 103 2.80 0.55 -20.24
N LYS A 104 1.81 -0.31 -20.12
CA LYS A 104 0.67 -0.16 -19.20
C LYS A 104 0.84 -1.08 -17.98
N VAL A 105 0.29 -0.68 -16.84
CA VAL A 105 0.21 -1.55 -15.66
C VAL A 105 -0.94 -2.53 -15.87
N PRO A 106 -0.72 -3.84 -15.74
CA PRO A 106 -1.78 -4.83 -15.84
C PRO A 106 -2.78 -4.70 -14.69
N ASN A 107 -4.00 -5.20 -14.90
CA ASN A 107 -5.11 -5.11 -13.96
C ASN A 107 -5.60 -6.48 -13.46
N THR A 108 -4.71 -7.45 -13.43
CA THR A 108 -4.93 -8.77 -12.81
C THR A 108 -3.88 -9.04 -11.75
N TYR A 109 -4.21 -9.84 -10.74
CA TYR A 109 -3.25 -10.22 -9.68
C TYR A 109 -2.10 -11.03 -10.26
N GLU A 110 -2.42 -11.98 -11.13
CA GLU A 110 -1.47 -12.90 -11.75
C GLU A 110 -0.38 -12.13 -12.50
N GLU A 111 -0.75 -11.15 -13.29
CA GLU A 111 0.21 -10.35 -14.07
C GLU A 111 0.97 -9.34 -13.18
N LEU A 112 0.29 -8.74 -12.19
CA LEU A 112 0.93 -7.80 -11.26
C LEU A 112 2.00 -8.49 -10.40
N GLU A 113 1.71 -9.68 -9.87
CA GLU A 113 2.63 -10.43 -9.00
C GLU A 113 3.83 -11.01 -9.76
N GLN A 114 3.74 -11.14 -11.10
CA GLN A 114 4.88 -11.49 -11.94
C GLN A 114 5.85 -10.32 -12.17
N LEU A 115 5.46 -9.09 -11.84
CA LEU A 115 6.35 -7.93 -11.99
C LEU A 115 7.43 -7.91 -10.90
N PRO A 116 8.69 -7.59 -11.26
CA PRO A 116 9.79 -7.53 -10.31
C PRO A 116 9.52 -6.62 -9.12
N GLY A 117 9.58 -7.19 -7.90
CA GLY A 117 9.36 -6.47 -6.65
C GLY A 117 7.90 -6.23 -6.28
N VAL A 118 6.96 -6.81 -6.99
CA VAL A 118 5.52 -6.73 -6.70
C VAL A 118 5.08 -8.03 -6.02
N GLY A 119 4.75 -7.95 -4.74
CA GLY A 119 4.11 -9.03 -4.00
C GLY A 119 2.60 -8.82 -3.88
N HIS A 120 1.90 -9.78 -3.28
CA HIS A 120 0.44 -9.77 -3.12
C HIS A 120 -0.11 -8.46 -2.53
N LYS A 121 0.50 -7.94 -1.46
CA LYS A 121 0.07 -6.67 -0.85
C LYS A 121 0.18 -5.50 -1.84
N THR A 122 1.29 -5.40 -2.57
CA THR A 122 1.49 -4.34 -3.57
C THR A 122 0.46 -4.45 -4.69
N ALA A 123 0.24 -5.66 -5.21
CA ALA A 123 -0.79 -5.92 -6.20
C ALA A 123 -2.18 -5.53 -5.69
N SER A 124 -2.55 -5.92 -4.46
CA SER A 124 -3.83 -5.58 -3.84
C SER A 124 -4.05 -4.06 -3.70
N VAL A 125 -3.01 -3.30 -3.32
CA VAL A 125 -3.11 -1.83 -3.26
C VAL A 125 -3.31 -1.24 -4.65
N VAL A 126 -2.58 -1.71 -5.67
CA VAL A 126 -2.72 -1.24 -7.05
C VAL A 126 -4.10 -1.59 -7.61
N MET A 127 -4.60 -2.80 -7.36
CA MET A 127 -5.95 -3.20 -7.76
C MET A 127 -7.02 -2.33 -7.12
N SER A 128 -6.90 -2.08 -5.81
CA SER A 128 -7.83 -1.27 -5.04
C SER A 128 -7.79 0.20 -5.46
N GLN A 129 -6.63 0.82 -5.40
CA GLN A 129 -6.48 2.28 -5.51
C GLN A 129 -6.21 2.75 -6.95
N GLY A 130 -5.60 1.90 -7.77
CA GLY A 130 -5.28 2.22 -9.16
C GLY A 130 -6.39 1.88 -10.14
N PHE A 131 -7.12 0.81 -9.88
CA PHE A 131 -8.18 0.30 -10.77
C PHE A 131 -9.56 0.30 -10.13
N GLY A 132 -9.71 0.60 -8.85
CA GLY A 132 -11.00 0.61 -8.15
C GLY A 132 -11.59 -0.77 -7.88
N TYR A 133 -10.86 -1.85 -8.13
CA TYR A 133 -11.35 -3.20 -7.81
C TYR A 133 -11.44 -3.40 -6.30
N PRO A 134 -12.48 -4.10 -5.81
CA PRO A 134 -12.59 -4.40 -4.40
C PRO A 134 -11.45 -5.31 -3.93
N ALA A 135 -10.55 -4.76 -3.10
CA ALA A 135 -9.46 -5.47 -2.47
C ALA A 135 -9.30 -5.02 -1.01
N PHE A 136 -8.78 -5.90 -0.18
CA PHE A 136 -8.54 -5.61 1.24
C PHE A 136 -7.05 -5.87 1.56
N PRO A 137 -6.14 -5.00 1.11
CA PRO A 137 -4.71 -5.19 1.40
C PRO A 137 -4.46 -5.21 2.90
N VAL A 138 -3.85 -6.27 3.41
CA VAL A 138 -3.54 -6.39 4.84
C VAL A 138 -2.04 -6.22 5.05
N ASP A 139 -1.68 -5.25 5.90
CA ASP A 139 -0.33 -5.09 6.40
C ASP A 139 -0.21 -5.50 7.88
N THR A 140 0.97 -5.37 8.43
CA THR A 140 1.23 -5.71 9.84
C THR A 140 0.41 -4.85 10.82
N HIS A 141 0.06 -3.61 10.45
CA HIS A 141 -0.77 -2.74 11.27
C HIS A 141 -2.23 -3.19 11.26
N ILE A 142 -2.78 -3.43 10.07
CA ILE A 142 -4.15 -3.96 9.92
C ILE A 142 -4.25 -5.32 10.60
N HIS A 143 -3.27 -6.20 10.39
CA HIS A 143 -3.21 -7.51 11.04
C HIS A 143 -3.28 -7.39 12.56
N ARG A 144 -2.43 -6.57 13.18
CA ARG A 144 -2.42 -6.34 14.63
C ARG A 144 -3.73 -5.75 15.16
N LEU A 145 -4.32 -4.79 14.44
CA LEU A 145 -5.60 -4.20 14.83
C LEU A 145 -6.75 -5.21 14.71
N ALA A 146 -6.78 -6.01 13.65
CA ALA A 146 -7.77 -7.07 13.48
C ALA A 146 -7.72 -8.10 14.61
N GLN A 147 -6.51 -8.45 15.08
CA GLN A 147 -6.32 -9.30 16.27
C GLN A 147 -6.90 -8.64 17.53
N ARG A 148 -6.51 -7.36 17.79
CA ARG A 148 -6.99 -6.62 18.98
C ARG A 148 -8.51 -6.46 18.99
N TRP A 149 -9.14 -6.34 17.83
CA TRP A 149 -10.59 -6.26 17.69
C TRP A 149 -11.27 -7.65 17.73
N GLY A 150 -10.49 -8.72 17.81
CA GLY A 150 -10.99 -10.08 17.82
C GLY A 150 -11.74 -10.45 16.52
N LEU A 151 -11.25 -9.99 15.36
CA LEU A 151 -11.78 -10.27 14.04
C LEU A 151 -11.06 -11.43 13.36
N THR A 152 -9.88 -11.78 13.82
CA THR A 152 -9.04 -12.86 13.33
C THR A 152 -8.30 -13.53 14.48
N ASN A 153 -7.88 -14.78 14.29
CA ASN A 153 -7.02 -15.50 15.22
C ASN A 153 -5.53 -15.17 15.08
N GLY A 154 -5.18 -14.37 14.11
CA GLY A 154 -3.86 -13.79 13.96
C GLY A 154 -2.73 -14.70 13.52
N LYS A 155 -3.00 -15.82 12.85
CA LYS A 155 -1.95 -16.76 12.39
C LYS A 155 -1.05 -16.16 11.30
N SER A 156 -1.61 -15.35 10.37
CA SER A 156 -0.87 -14.71 9.29
C SER A 156 -1.64 -13.52 8.71
N VAL A 157 -0.95 -12.67 7.94
CA VAL A 157 -1.60 -11.57 7.19
C VAL A 157 -2.55 -12.10 6.12
N VAL A 158 -2.23 -13.23 5.49
CA VAL A 158 -3.08 -13.90 4.50
C VAL A 158 -4.39 -14.36 5.15
N GLN A 159 -4.31 -15.08 6.27
CA GLN A 159 -5.47 -15.51 7.01
C GLN A 159 -6.32 -14.31 7.46
N THR A 160 -5.69 -13.24 7.91
CA THR A 160 -6.40 -12.02 8.32
C THR A 160 -7.13 -11.38 7.13
N GLU A 161 -6.54 -11.34 5.95
CA GLU A 161 -7.19 -10.83 4.75
C GLU A 161 -8.45 -11.63 4.43
N GLU A 162 -8.37 -12.95 4.46
CA GLU A 162 -9.52 -13.85 4.25
C GLU A 162 -10.61 -13.63 5.29
N ASP A 163 -10.24 -13.56 6.57
CA ASP A 163 -11.19 -13.35 7.67
C ASP A 163 -11.90 -12.02 7.54
N LEU A 164 -11.17 -10.92 7.25
CA LEU A 164 -11.74 -9.60 7.06
C LEU A 164 -12.66 -9.54 5.84
N LYS A 165 -12.30 -10.21 4.75
CA LYS A 165 -13.15 -10.32 3.56
C LYS A 165 -14.46 -11.07 3.82
N LYS A 166 -14.48 -12.07 4.72
CA LYS A 166 -15.71 -12.74 5.15
C LYS A 166 -16.57 -11.88 6.07
N ILE A 167 -15.95 -11.05 6.91
CA ILE A 167 -16.62 -10.25 7.94
C ILE A 167 -17.21 -8.96 7.36
N PHE A 168 -16.46 -8.28 6.49
CA PHE A 168 -16.86 -6.99 5.94
C PHE A 168 -17.49 -7.11 4.55
N PRO A 169 -18.61 -6.41 4.27
CA PRO A 169 -19.19 -6.40 2.92
C PRO A 169 -18.20 -5.82 1.89
N LYS A 170 -18.11 -6.47 0.73
CA LYS A 170 -17.16 -6.17 -0.35
C LYS A 170 -17.12 -4.69 -0.75
N LYS A 171 -18.26 -4.01 -0.76
CA LYS A 171 -18.39 -2.58 -1.10
C LYS A 171 -17.61 -1.63 -0.16
N PHE A 172 -17.24 -2.07 1.03
CA PHE A 172 -16.50 -1.27 2.00
C PHE A 172 -15.00 -1.53 2.01
N TRP A 173 -14.48 -2.58 1.36
CA TRP A 173 -13.10 -3.03 1.48
C TRP A 173 -12.08 -1.93 1.20
N ASN A 174 -12.18 -1.26 0.04
CA ASN A 174 -11.23 -0.23 -0.36
C ASN A 174 -11.20 0.95 0.63
N LYS A 175 -12.36 1.36 1.13
CA LYS A 175 -12.47 2.46 2.09
C LYS A 175 -11.98 2.03 3.47
N LEU A 176 -12.43 0.86 3.95
CA LEU A 176 -12.04 0.34 5.27
C LEU A 176 -10.53 0.13 5.37
N HIS A 177 -9.89 -0.41 4.34
CA HIS A 177 -8.44 -0.54 4.28
C HIS A 177 -7.75 0.79 4.63
N LEU A 178 -8.10 1.88 3.95
CA LEU A 178 -7.53 3.20 4.21
C LEU A 178 -7.90 3.72 5.60
N GLN A 179 -9.16 3.58 6.01
CA GLN A 179 -9.61 4.03 7.33
C GLN A 179 -8.86 3.33 8.47
N ILE A 180 -8.61 2.03 8.35
CA ILE A 180 -7.87 1.27 9.36
C ILE A 180 -6.40 1.68 9.40
N ILE A 181 -5.78 1.97 8.26
CA ILE A 181 -4.40 2.50 8.21
C ILE A 181 -4.34 3.85 8.93
N TRP A 182 -5.25 4.79 8.64
CA TRP A 182 -5.29 6.09 9.30
C TRP A 182 -5.54 5.98 10.80
N TYR A 183 -6.47 5.12 11.20
CA TYR A 183 -6.73 4.84 12.61
C TYR A 183 -5.49 4.26 13.31
N GLY A 184 -4.82 3.29 12.68
CA GLY A 184 -3.60 2.68 13.21
C GLY A 184 -2.45 3.67 13.36
N SER A 185 -2.29 4.57 12.39
CA SER A 185 -1.27 5.63 12.45
C SER A 185 -1.53 6.59 13.62
N CYS A 186 -2.78 7.02 13.82
CA CYS A 186 -3.13 7.89 14.96
C CYS A 186 -2.86 7.22 16.31
N LEU A 187 -3.15 5.92 16.46
CA LEU A 187 -2.91 5.19 17.72
C LEU A 187 -1.41 5.01 18.02
N LEU A 188 -0.58 4.81 17.00
CA LEU A 188 0.87 4.66 17.19
C LEU A 188 1.49 5.97 17.69
N TYR A 189 1.09 7.12 17.14
CA TYR A 189 1.56 8.41 17.63
C TYR A 189 1.11 8.74 19.06
N THR A 190 -0.03 8.21 19.51
CA THR A 190 -0.53 8.41 20.88
C THR A 190 0.05 7.41 21.88
N SER A 191 0.34 6.17 21.47
CA SER A 191 0.94 5.16 22.36
C SER A 191 2.43 5.35 22.55
N ASP A 192 3.18 5.76 21.51
CA ASP A 192 4.61 6.05 21.65
C ASP A 192 4.85 7.29 22.54
N ALA A 193 3.97 8.30 22.45
CA ALA A 193 4.01 9.46 23.37
C ALA A 193 3.62 9.10 24.81
N ALA A 194 2.85 8.04 25.04
CA ALA A 194 2.53 7.55 26.37
C ALA A 194 3.68 6.71 26.97
N ASP A 195 4.36 5.91 26.15
CA ASP A 195 5.50 5.09 26.58
C ASP A 195 6.75 5.93 26.88
N GLU A 196 6.98 7.06 26.19
CA GLU A 196 8.05 8.01 26.53
C GLU A 196 7.81 8.74 27.87
N LYS A 197 6.57 8.84 28.32
CA LYS A 197 6.23 9.50 29.60
C LYS A 197 6.45 8.62 30.83
N TYR A 198 6.71 7.31 30.63
CA TYR A 198 6.95 6.33 31.72
C TYR A 198 8.33 5.67 31.64
N ARG A 199 9.26 6.23 30.86
CA ARG A 199 10.70 5.95 30.93
C ARG A 199 11.45 7.13 31.53
#